data_aff5367f8415fdcd30149478a765b60e
#
_entry.id   aff5367f8415fdcd30149478a765b60e
#
_cell.length_a   1.000
_cell.length_b   1.000
_cell.length_c   1.000
_cell.angle_alpha   90.00
_cell.angle_beta   90.00
_cell.angle_gamma   90.00
#
_symmetry.space_group_name_H-M   'P 1'
#
loop_
_entity.id
_entity.type
_entity.pdbx_description
1 polymer ?
#
loop_
_entity_poly.entity_id
_entity_poly.type
_entity_poly.pdbx_seq_one_letter_code
_entity_poly.pdbx_strand_id
1 'polypeptide(L)'
;MADDSNKETGGGSAHRKGVPPLVLIAAGAVLGAAGVVVGVPPKTVEVVKEAPAHVVRPFWHPDLIEKTFNPETRAGKAVAKVSFRFEYTCREDLKEEVLQQMKDMFPYAESEVGKVLRRMSVKDLQTERGEQLLEMQLLNALDTQLFHVGDAETIAHVSRILIEDIHLQ
;
A
#
# COMPACT_ATOMS: atom_id res chain seq x y z
N MET A 1 10.24 4.37 84.43
CA MET A 1 10.83 5.67 84.82
C MET A 1 10.31 6.63 83.77
N ALA A 2 9.22 7.30 84.07
CA ALA A 2 9.17 8.61 84.68
C ALA A 2 9.64 9.69 83.70
N ASP A 3 8.97 10.71 83.30
CA ASP A 3 7.99 11.58 84.01
C ASP A 3 7.58 12.64 83.00
N ASP A 4 6.36 12.89 82.78
CA ASP A 4 5.62 14.07 83.29
C ASP A 4 6.03 15.45 82.75
N SER A 5 5.04 16.16 82.39
CA SER A 5 4.60 17.52 82.67
C SER A 5 4.17 18.32 81.46
N ASN A 6 2.90 18.38 81.16
CA ASN A 6 1.88 19.36 81.54
C ASN A 6 2.38 20.85 81.62
N LYS A 7 1.83 21.66 80.70
CA LYS A 7 1.30 22.98 81.12
C LYS A 7 0.41 23.63 80.10
N GLU A 8 -0.84 23.78 80.49
CA GLU A 8 -1.83 24.70 79.95
C GLU A 8 -1.37 26.16 80.01
N THR A 9 -1.85 26.95 79.09
CA THR A 9 -2.44 28.28 79.26
C THR A 9 -2.75 28.81 77.90
N GLY A 10 -3.93 29.12 77.44
CA GLY A 10 -4.84 30.10 78.02
C GLY A 10 -5.04 31.21 76.98
N GLY A 11 -6.25 31.31 76.46
CA GLY A 11 -6.85 32.58 76.18
C GLY A 11 -6.65 33.23 74.80
N GLY A 12 -7.71 33.36 74.05
CA GLY A 12 -7.75 34.29 72.93
C GLY A 12 -8.83 33.97 71.88
N SER A 13 -10.10 34.06 72.31
CA SER A 13 -11.21 34.06 71.42
C SER A 13 -11.28 35.31 70.56
N ALA A 14 -10.63 35.29 69.42
CA ALA A 14 -10.85 36.30 68.39
C ALA A 14 -11.91 35.77 67.42
N HIS A 15 -13.09 36.34 67.52
CA HIS A 15 -14.23 36.12 66.65
C HIS A 15 -13.87 36.57 65.21
N ARG A 16 -13.15 35.76 64.47
CA ARG A 16 -12.97 35.93 63.00
C ARG A 16 -14.31 35.64 62.35
N LYS A 17 -14.97 36.71 61.84
CA LYS A 17 -16.08 36.55 60.92
C LYS A 17 -15.57 35.73 59.73
N GLY A 18 -15.89 34.44 59.76
CA GLY A 18 -15.56 33.52 58.64
C GLY A 18 -16.27 33.95 57.37
N VAL A 19 -15.50 34.09 56.32
CA VAL A 19 -16.07 34.30 54.98
C VAL A 19 -16.95 33.11 54.69
N PRO A 20 -18.19 33.29 54.24
CA PRO A 20 -19.10 32.16 53.97
C PRO A 20 -18.45 31.19 52.97
N PRO A 21 -18.60 29.90 53.19
CA PRO A 21 -17.91 28.86 52.35
C PRO A 21 -18.22 28.98 50.88
N LEU A 22 -19.37 29.54 50.53
CA LEU A 22 -19.79 29.78 49.16
C LEU A 22 -18.90 30.78 48.39
N VAL A 23 -18.39 31.81 49.12
CA VAL A 23 -17.47 32.81 48.56
C VAL A 23 -16.10 32.21 48.30
N LEU A 24 -15.63 31.34 49.18
CA LEU A 24 -14.35 30.62 48.98
C LEU A 24 -14.41 29.64 47.79
N ILE A 25 -15.55 28.96 47.58
CA ILE A 25 -15.74 28.06 46.41
C ILE A 25 -15.74 28.88 45.13
N ALA A 26 -16.45 30.03 45.11
CA ALA A 26 -16.51 30.87 43.92
C ALA A 26 -15.13 31.47 43.57
N ALA A 27 -14.37 31.93 44.58
CA ALA A 27 -13.02 32.45 44.35
C ALA A 27 -12.04 31.36 43.89
N GLY A 28 -12.15 30.13 44.42
CA GLY A 28 -11.35 28.99 44.01
C GLY A 28 -11.63 28.57 42.56
N ALA A 29 -12.89 28.58 42.13
CA ALA A 29 -13.29 28.25 40.77
C ALA A 29 -12.76 29.26 39.74
N VAL A 30 -12.79 30.56 40.04
CA VAL A 30 -12.29 31.58 39.13
C VAL A 30 -10.74 31.54 39.03
N LEU A 31 -10.05 31.36 40.13
CA LEU A 31 -8.58 31.23 40.11
C LEU A 31 -8.12 29.91 39.48
N GLY A 32 -8.86 28.82 39.68
CA GLY A 32 -8.59 27.53 39.07
C GLY A 32 -8.80 27.56 37.54
N ALA A 33 -9.86 28.18 37.08
CA ALA A 33 -10.13 28.34 35.65
C ALA A 33 -9.10 29.26 34.95
N ALA A 34 -8.71 30.35 35.58
CA ALA A 34 -7.68 31.23 35.03
C ALA A 34 -6.29 30.56 35.01
N GLY A 35 -5.95 29.75 36.04
CA GLY A 35 -4.71 29.00 36.09
C GLY A 35 -4.61 27.94 35.00
N VAL A 36 -5.74 27.27 34.64
CA VAL A 36 -5.77 26.29 33.58
C VAL A 36 -5.58 26.93 32.21
N VAL A 37 -6.15 28.12 31.99
CA VAL A 37 -6.03 28.84 30.71
C VAL A 37 -4.63 29.40 30.48
N VAL A 38 -3.93 29.85 31.56
CA VAL A 38 -2.60 30.47 31.43
C VAL A 38 -1.47 29.45 31.57
N GLY A 39 -1.68 28.36 32.31
CA GLY A 39 -0.64 27.37 32.61
C GLY A 39 -0.52 26.20 31.62
N VAL A 40 -1.53 25.97 30.81
CA VAL A 40 -1.48 24.91 29.79
C VAL A 40 -1.32 25.57 28.41
N PRO A 41 -0.13 25.52 27.80
CA PRO A 41 -0.01 25.98 26.43
C PRO A 41 -0.98 25.19 25.58
N PRO A 42 -1.69 25.84 24.63
CA PRO A 42 -2.58 25.12 23.72
C PRO A 42 -1.78 23.98 23.05
N LYS A 43 -2.15 22.74 23.31
CA LYS A 43 -1.62 21.64 22.53
C LYS A 43 -2.00 21.95 21.09
N THR A 44 -1.03 22.44 20.33
CA THR A 44 -1.12 22.43 18.88
C THR A 44 -1.30 20.96 18.49
N VAL A 45 -2.54 20.57 18.29
CA VAL A 45 -2.81 19.31 17.57
C VAL A 45 -2.27 19.59 16.18
N GLU A 46 -1.03 19.18 15.92
CA GLU A 46 -0.60 19.03 14.55
C GLU A 46 -1.61 18.07 13.93
N VAL A 47 -2.54 18.62 13.18
CA VAL A 47 -3.33 17.85 12.25
C VAL A 47 -2.29 17.29 11.26
N VAL A 48 -1.79 16.10 11.57
CA VAL A 48 -1.05 15.30 10.60
C VAL A 48 -2.01 15.22 9.44
N LYS A 49 -1.81 16.03 8.40
CA LYS A 49 -2.48 15.84 7.12
C LYS A 49 -2.06 14.44 6.73
N GLU A 50 -2.96 13.47 6.94
CA GLU A 50 -2.79 12.16 6.34
C GLU A 50 -2.48 12.42 4.88
N ALA A 51 -1.31 11.95 4.43
CA ALA A 51 -0.95 12.01 3.04
C ALA A 51 -2.13 11.42 2.25
N PRO A 52 -2.57 12.06 1.17
CA PRO A 52 -3.71 11.57 0.41
C PRO A 52 -3.50 10.10 0.11
N ALA A 53 -4.46 9.26 0.48
CA ALA A 53 -4.38 7.84 0.24
C ALA A 53 -4.12 7.63 -1.25
N HIS A 54 -2.95 7.08 -1.59
CA HIS A 54 -2.59 6.83 -2.97
C HIS A 54 -3.53 5.79 -3.57
N VAL A 55 -4.30 6.20 -4.55
CA VAL A 55 -5.27 5.33 -5.20
C VAL A 55 -4.54 4.42 -6.17
N VAL A 56 -4.58 3.12 -5.90
CA VAL A 56 -4.09 2.08 -6.81
C VAL A 56 -5.22 1.70 -7.76
N ARG A 57 -4.96 1.70 -9.06
CA ARG A 57 -5.94 1.36 -10.10
C ARG A 57 -5.39 0.39 -11.12
N PRO A 58 -6.26 -0.46 -11.70
CA PRO A 58 -5.90 -1.28 -12.84
C PRO A 58 -5.92 -0.47 -14.14
N PHE A 59 -4.99 -0.78 -15.03
CA PHE A 59 -4.86 -0.22 -16.37
C PHE A 59 -4.54 -1.32 -17.37
N TRP A 60 -5.15 -1.27 -18.55
CA TRP A 60 -4.78 -2.15 -19.64
C TRP A 60 -3.58 -1.59 -20.43
N HIS A 61 -2.67 -2.48 -20.81
CA HIS A 61 -1.65 -2.14 -21.80
C HIS A 61 -2.36 -1.76 -23.12
N PRO A 62 -1.98 -0.65 -23.76
CA PRO A 62 -2.72 -0.15 -24.93
C PRO A 62 -2.62 -1.07 -26.14
N ASP A 63 -1.50 -1.76 -26.29
CA ASP A 63 -1.22 -2.54 -27.48
C ASP A 63 -1.55 -4.02 -27.30
N LEU A 64 -2.08 -4.65 -28.36
CA LEU A 64 -2.20 -6.08 -28.49
C LEU A 64 -0.82 -6.67 -28.78
N ILE A 65 -0.40 -7.64 -27.99
CA ILE A 65 0.88 -8.33 -28.17
C ILE A 65 0.63 -9.59 -29.01
N GLU A 66 1.25 -9.63 -30.17
CA GLU A 66 1.17 -10.78 -31.08
C GLU A 66 2.54 -11.45 -31.20
N LYS A 67 2.60 -12.77 -31.01
CA LYS A 67 3.83 -13.55 -31.12
C LYS A 67 3.61 -14.81 -31.95
N THR A 68 4.47 -15.00 -32.95
CA THR A 68 4.57 -16.23 -33.71
C THR A 68 5.79 -17.01 -33.23
N PHE A 69 5.61 -18.30 -32.98
CA PHE A 69 6.68 -19.17 -32.46
C PHE A 69 6.49 -20.62 -32.91
N ASN A 70 7.52 -21.43 -32.71
CA ASN A 70 7.46 -22.85 -32.93
C ASN A 70 7.30 -23.56 -31.59
N PRO A 71 6.11 -24.11 -31.27
CA PRO A 71 5.88 -24.84 -30.03
C PRO A 71 6.63 -26.18 -30.04
N GLU A 72 6.86 -26.72 -28.86
CA GLU A 72 7.48 -28.02 -28.72
C GLU A 72 6.56 -29.12 -29.30
N THR A 73 7.09 -29.90 -30.22
CA THR A 73 6.34 -30.97 -30.88
C THR A 73 7.23 -32.21 -31.06
N ARG A 74 6.62 -33.39 -30.91
CA ARG A 74 7.29 -34.68 -31.11
C ARG A 74 7.41 -35.09 -32.57
N ALA A 75 6.58 -34.51 -33.41
CA ALA A 75 6.49 -34.96 -34.83
C ALA A 75 6.20 -33.74 -35.72
N GLY A 76 7.23 -33.23 -36.37
CA GLY A 76 7.08 -32.23 -37.42
C GLY A 76 7.38 -30.79 -36.96
N LYS A 77 7.12 -29.85 -37.87
CA LYS A 77 7.23 -28.41 -37.62
C LYS A 77 5.81 -27.88 -37.40
N ALA A 78 5.54 -27.35 -36.25
CA ALA A 78 4.30 -26.61 -35.98
C ALA A 78 4.64 -25.13 -35.83
N VAL A 79 3.75 -24.26 -36.26
CA VAL A 79 3.80 -22.84 -36.05
C VAL A 79 2.58 -22.44 -35.25
N ALA A 80 2.78 -21.68 -34.18
CA ALA A 80 1.69 -21.13 -33.40
C ALA A 80 1.79 -19.59 -33.38
N LYS A 81 0.62 -18.95 -33.39
CA LYS A 81 0.47 -17.51 -33.12
C LYS A 81 -0.39 -17.33 -31.90
N VAL A 82 0.06 -16.55 -30.97
CA VAL A 82 -0.70 -16.15 -29.77
C VAL A 82 -0.85 -14.64 -29.75
N SER A 83 -2.07 -14.19 -29.47
CA SER A 83 -2.42 -12.79 -29.29
C SER A 83 -2.95 -12.58 -27.89
N PHE A 84 -2.40 -11.64 -27.12
CA PHE A 84 -2.82 -11.38 -25.76
C PHE A 84 -2.63 -9.92 -25.37
N ARG A 85 -3.37 -9.50 -24.32
CA ARG A 85 -3.18 -8.22 -23.61
C ARG A 85 -2.90 -8.51 -22.15
N PHE A 86 -2.37 -7.52 -21.45
CA PHE A 86 -2.22 -7.61 -20.02
C PHE A 86 -2.75 -6.36 -19.32
N GLU A 87 -3.22 -6.58 -18.11
CA GLU A 87 -3.62 -5.54 -17.15
C GLU A 87 -2.52 -5.40 -16.10
N TYR A 88 -2.21 -4.17 -15.73
CA TYR A 88 -1.29 -3.87 -14.65
C TYR A 88 -1.94 -2.94 -13.65
N THR A 89 -1.54 -3.03 -12.39
CA THR A 89 -1.98 -2.15 -11.31
C THR A 89 -0.83 -1.27 -10.87
N CYS A 90 -1.10 0.02 -10.74
CA CYS A 90 -0.15 0.98 -10.18
C CYS A 90 -0.88 2.11 -9.45
N ARG A 91 -0.12 2.92 -8.74
CA ARG A 91 -0.63 4.17 -8.20
C ARG A 91 -0.93 5.13 -9.36
N GLU A 92 -2.05 5.83 -9.28
CA GLU A 92 -2.51 6.74 -10.35
C GLU A 92 -1.50 7.88 -10.62
N ASP A 93 -0.86 8.38 -9.56
CA ASP A 93 0.17 9.43 -9.63
C ASP A 93 1.49 8.95 -10.26
N LEU A 94 1.76 7.64 -10.29
CA LEU A 94 2.97 7.05 -10.89
C LEU A 94 2.73 6.49 -12.30
N LYS A 95 1.55 6.65 -12.87
CA LYS A 95 1.18 6.05 -14.16
C LYS A 95 2.17 6.37 -15.28
N GLU A 96 2.59 7.63 -15.39
CA GLU A 96 3.53 8.05 -16.44
C GLU A 96 4.92 7.41 -16.27
N GLU A 97 5.39 7.30 -15.01
CA GLU A 97 6.66 6.66 -14.69
C GLU A 97 6.61 5.16 -15.00
N VAL A 98 5.51 4.50 -14.64
CA VAL A 98 5.25 3.08 -14.96
C VAL A 98 5.22 2.85 -16.46
N LEU A 99 4.57 3.73 -17.23
CA LEU A 99 4.55 3.62 -18.69
C LEU A 99 5.95 3.77 -19.31
N GLN A 100 6.77 4.68 -18.77
CA GLN A 100 8.14 4.84 -19.23
C GLN A 100 8.97 3.61 -18.89
N GLN A 101 8.89 3.10 -17.65
CA GLN A 101 9.57 1.88 -17.25
C GLN A 101 9.18 0.68 -18.14
N MET A 102 7.88 0.52 -18.40
CA MET A 102 7.41 -0.53 -19.32
C MET A 102 8.05 -0.41 -20.71
N LYS A 103 8.12 0.79 -21.29
CA LYS A 103 8.75 0.98 -22.60
C LYS A 103 10.22 0.57 -22.59
N ASP A 104 10.95 0.93 -21.54
CA ASP A 104 12.38 0.66 -21.44
C ASP A 104 12.67 -0.83 -21.23
N MET A 105 11.79 -1.51 -20.46
CA MET A 105 11.94 -2.92 -20.10
C MET A 105 11.25 -3.88 -21.09
N PHE A 106 10.37 -3.38 -21.96
CA PHE A 106 9.56 -4.20 -22.85
C PHE A 106 10.38 -5.15 -23.74
N PRO A 107 11.54 -4.77 -24.31
CA PRO A 107 12.34 -5.69 -25.11
C PRO A 107 12.82 -6.93 -24.34
N TYR A 108 13.12 -6.78 -23.04
CA TYR A 108 13.51 -7.87 -22.16
C TYR A 108 12.32 -8.76 -21.84
N ALA A 109 11.19 -8.16 -21.49
CA ALA A 109 9.93 -8.87 -21.23
C ALA A 109 9.50 -9.65 -22.47
N GLU A 110 9.61 -9.07 -23.66
CA GLU A 110 9.31 -9.71 -24.94
C GLU A 110 10.20 -10.96 -25.20
N SER A 111 11.46 -10.89 -24.85
CA SER A 111 12.39 -12.02 -24.92
C SER A 111 11.97 -13.17 -24.00
N GLU A 112 11.58 -12.87 -22.74
CA GLU A 112 11.11 -13.89 -21.79
C GLU A 112 9.77 -14.49 -22.21
N VAL A 113 8.83 -13.68 -22.69
CA VAL A 113 7.58 -14.15 -23.30
C VAL A 113 7.89 -15.15 -24.43
N GLY A 114 8.84 -14.83 -25.31
CA GLY A 114 9.27 -15.74 -26.36
C GLY A 114 9.85 -17.06 -25.85
N LYS A 115 10.53 -17.07 -24.69
CA LYS A 115 11.02 -18.30 -24.05
C LYS A 115 9.87 -19.14 -23.46
N VAL A 116 8.92 -18.48 -22.80
CA VAL A 116 7.70 -19.15 -22.29
C VAL A 116 6.96 -19.84 -23.42
N LEU A 117 6.66 -19.11 -24.48
CA LEU A 117 5.91 -19.63 -25.62
C LEU A 117 6.59 -20.84 -26.28
N ARG A 118 7.91 -20.80 -26.48
CA ARG A 118 8.66 -21.93 -27.08
C ARG A 118 8.67 -23.21 -26.24
N ARG A 119 8.43 -23.11 -24.92
CA ARG A 119 8.33 -24.27 -24.01
C ARG A 119 6.94 -24.91 -24.01
N MET A 120 5.93 -24.23 -24.54
CA MET A 120 4.59 -24.78 -24.64
C MET A 120 4.52 -25.85 -25.71
N SER A 121 3.91 -26.98 -25.39
CA SER A 121 3.65 -28.02 -26.41
C SER A 121 2.39 -27.72 -27.21
N VAL A 122 2.28 -28.25 -28.42
CA VAL A 122 1.05 -28.15 -29.23
C VAL A 122 -0.17 -28.67 -28.46
N LYS A 123 0.01 -29.75 -27.69
CA LYS A 123 -1.07 -30.32 -26.88
C LYS A 123 -1.54 -29.36 -25.76
N ASP A 124 -0.62 -28.67 -25.12
CA ASP A 124 -0.98 -27.72 -24.08
C ASP A 124 -1.78 -26.56 -24.66
N LEU A 125 -1.37 -26.05 -25.83
CA LEU A 125 -2.07 -24.93 -26.50
C LEU A 125 -3.49 -25.28 -26.98
N GLN A 126 -3.85 -26.57 -27.00
CA GLN A 126 -5.18 -27.07 -27.40
C GLN A 126 -6.11 -27.38 -26.23
N THR A 127 -5.66 -27.16 -24.99
CA THR A 127 -6.41 -27.49 -23.78
C THR A 127 -6.61 -26.27 -22.89
N GLU A 128 -7.77 -26.15 -22.27
CA GLU A 128 -8.07 -25.11 -21.28
C GLU A 128 -7.03 -25.05 -20.14
N ARG A 129 -6.60 -26.22 -19.67
CA ARG A 129 -5.55 -26.30 -18.65
C ARG A 129 -4.21 -25.73 -19.13
N GLY A 130 -3.87 -25.96 -20.38
CA GLY A 130 -2.64 -25.43 -20.98
C GLY A 130 -2.74 -23.92 -21.23
N GLU A 131 -3.92 -23.41 -21.57
CA GLU A 131 -4.19 -21.99 -21.67
C GLU A 131 -4.02 -21.30 -20.31
N GLN A 132 -4.60 -21.85 -19.24
CA GLN A 132 -4.42 -21.34 -17.86
C GLN A 132 -2.94 -21.37 -17.43
N LEU A 133 -2.20 -22.43 -17.79
CA LEU A 133 -0.78 -22.51 -17.53
C LEU A 133 0.00 -21.43 -18.29
N LEU A 134 -0.35 -21.18 -19.55
CA LEU A 134 0.25 -20.14 -20.38
C LEU A 134 -0.02 -18.74 -19.78
N GLU A 135 -1.27 -18.44 -19.41
CA GLU A 135 -1.61 -17.18 -18.75
C GLU A 135 -0.76 -16.93 -17.51
N MET A 136 -0.65 -17.94 -16.64
CA MET A 136 0.15 -17.84 -15.41
C MET A 136 1.64 -17.62 -15.69
N GLN A 137 2.19 -18.32 -16.68
CA GLN A 137 3.60 -18.16 -17.06
C GLN A 137 3.88 -16.83 -17.73
N LEU A 138 2.99 -16.33 -18.59
CA LEU A 138 3.08 -15.01 -19.21
C LEU A 138 2.98 -13.90 -18.15
N LEU A 139 2.05 -14.03 -17.20
CA LEU A 139 1.90 -13.08 -16.11
C LEU A 139 3.19 -12.97 -15.31
N ASN A 140 3.74 -14.10 -14.87
CA ASN A 140 4.97 -14.12 -14.10
C ASN A 140 6.18 -13.58 -14.89
N ALA A 141 6.28 -13.92 -16.17
CA ALA A 141 7.36 -13.44 -17.03
C ALA A 141 7.29 -11.91 -17.23
N LEU A 142 6.11 -11.38 -17.52
CA LEU A 142 5.91 -9.94 -17.70
C LEU A 142 6.11 -9.19 -16.39
N ASP A 143 5.50 -9.63 -15.30
CA ASP A 143 5.61 -8.98 -13.99
C ASP A 143 7.06 -8.90 -13.53
N THR A 144 7.80 -10.01 -13.61
CA THR A 144 9.21 -10.07 -13.22
C THR A 144 10.07 -9.14 -14.07
N GLN A 145 9.88 -9.13 -15.40
CA GLN A 145 10.74 -8.36 -16.30
C GLN A 145 10.38 -6.88 -16.39
N LEU A 146 9.13 -6.52 -16.20
CA LEU A 146 8.70 -5.12 -16.27
C LEU A 146 8.89 -4.39 -14.96
N PHE A 147 8.65 -5.07 -13.81
CA PHE A 147 8.50 -4.39 -12.54
C PHE A 147 9.40 -4.90 -11.40
N HIS A 148 10.04 -6.06 -11.54
CA HIS A 148 10.89 -6.65 -10.51
C HIS A 148 12.36 -6.75 -10.95
N VAL A 149 12.89 -5.74 -11.61
CA VAL A 149 14.29 -5.71 -12.05
C VAL A 149 15.13 -4.95 -11.03
N GLY A 150 16.04 -5.66 -10.35
CA GLY A 150 16.96 -5.09 -9.36
C GLY A 150 16.34 -4.89 -7.99
N ASP A 151 17.01 -4.06 -7.17
CA ASP A 151 16.60 -3.76 -5.78
C ASP A 151 15.65 -2.54 -5.68
N ALA A 152 15.10 -2.08 -6.80
CA ALA A 152 14.19 -0.94 -6.82
C ALA A 152 12.83 -1.30 -6.21
N GLU A 153 12.22 -0.33 -5.53
CA GLU A 153 10.86 -0.48 -5.02
C GLU A 153 9.89 -0.75 -6.18
N THR A 154 9.09 -1.81 -6.04
CA THR A 154 8.12 -2.19 -7.07
C THR A 154 6.98 -1.19 -7.11
N ILE A 155 6.86 -0.45 -8.21
CA ILE A 155 5.87 0.63 -8.39
C ILE A 155 4.57 0.16 -9.08
N ALA A 156 4.58 -1.04 -9.67
CA ALA A 156 3.46 -1.64 -10.38
C ALA A 156 3.55 -3.18 -10.40
N HIS A 157 2.44 -3.83 -10.73
CA HIS A 157 2.36 -5.28 -10.89
C HIS A 157 1.48 -5.64 -12.08
N VAL A 158 1.82 -6.69 -12.82
CA VAL A 158 0.91 -7.30 -13.78
C VAL A 158 -0.16 -8.08 -13.02
N SER A 159 -1.41 -7.70 -13.18
CA SER A 159 -2.54 -8.27 -12.43
C SER A 159 -3.29 -9.34 -13.21
N ARG A 160 -3.27 -9.28 -14.54
CA ARG A 160 -4.02 -10.19 -15.38
C ARG A 160 -3.45 -10.28 -16.79
N ILE A 161 -3.55 -11.49 -17.39
CA ILE A 161 -3.37 -11.73 -18.82
C ILE A 161 -4.73 -12.05 -19.43
N LEU A 162 -4.98 -11.55 -20.61
CA LEU A 162 -6.13 -11.92 -21.44
C LEU A 162 -5.60 -12.45 -22.76
N ILE A 163 -5.66 -13.75 -22.95
CA ILE A 163 -5.38 -14.39 -24.24
C ILE A 163 -6.60 -14.17 -25.14
N GLU A 164 -6.42 -13.48 -26.27
CA GLU A 164 -7.49 -13.21 -27.21
C GLU A 164 -7.63 -14.32 -28.26
N ASP A 165 -6.49 -14.90 -28.66
CA ASP A 165 -6.48 -15.92 -29.71
C ASP A 165 -5.22 -16.79 -29.67
N ILE A 166 -5.38 -18.07 -29.99
CA ILE A 166 -4.31 -19.06 -30.19
C ILE A 166 -4.54 -19.77 -31.50
N HIS A 167 -3.73 -19.48 -32.52
CA HIS A 167 -3.73 -20.12 -33.80
C HIS A 167 -2.61 -21.15 -33.95
N LEU A 168 -2.94 -22.36 -34.37
CA LEU A 168 -2.01 -23.45 -34.66
C LEU A 168 -2.03 -23.77 -36.15
N GLN A 169 -0.84 -23.85 -36.79
CA GLN A 169 -0.65 -24.21 -38.20
C GLN A 169 0.34 -25.37 -38.35
#